data_548ea1cb4edd10909b2ae50db52ab40b
#
_entry.id   548ea1cb4edd10909b2ae50db52ab40b
#
_cell.length_a   1.000
_cell.length_b   1.000
_cell.length_c   1.000
_cell.angle_alpha   90.00
_cell.angle_beta   90.00
_cell.angle_gamma   90.00
#
_symmetry.space_group_name_H-M   'P 1'
#
loop_
_entity.id
_entity.type
_entity.pdbx_description
1 polymer ?
#
loop_
_entity_poly.entity_id
_entity_poly.type
_entity_poly.pdbx_seq_one_letter_code
_entity_poly.pdbx_strand_id
1 'polypeptide(L)'
;LGEEVEVDLSTFDVVWLRQDPPFDMGYITTTHLLDMIKDTTLVVNDPFWVRNYPEKLLVLQFQDLTPPTMVARDLDTLRSFRAEHGDVILKPLYGNGGAGVFKLVQGDGNLASLHELFAGINREPLIMQKFLPAVSKGDKRVILVDGEPVGAINRVPAAGETRSNMHVGGRPEKVELTDHRAPYTSWMVVTSSAAVYCTGEYGSRTSDVVPSHRLSF
;
A
#
# COMPACT_ATOMS: atom_id res chain seq x y z
N LEU A 1 -8.98 1.90 -31.06
CA LEU A 1 -9.63 2.97 -30.29
C LEU A 1 -10.66 3.62 -31.23
N GLY A 2 -11.87 3.87 -30.71
CA GLY A 2 -12.90 4.62 -31.45
C GLY A 2 -12.64 6.13 -31.45
N GLU A 3 -13.60 6.88 -31.95
CA GLU A 3 -13.57 8.34 -31.87
C GLU A 3 -13.73 8.79 -30.41
N GLU A 4 -13.05 9.87 -30.04
CA GLU A 4 -13.22 10.53 -28.76
C GLU A 4 -14.57 11.23 -28.72
N VAL A 5 -15.34 11.00 -27.67
CA VAL A 5 -16.66 11.61 -27.47
C VAL A 5 -16.72 12.31 -26.11
N GLU A 6 -17.37 13.44 -26.07
CA GLU A 6 -17.68 14.15 -24.83
C GLU A 6 -18.97 13.58 -24.23
N VAL A 7 -18.94 13.26 -22.93
CA VAL A 7 -20.09 12.73 -22.20
C VAL A 7 -20.26 13.42 -20.86
N ASP A 8 -21.50 13.61 -20.43
CA ASP A 8 -21.81 14.05 -19.08
C ASP A 8 -21.88 12.83 -18.15
N LEU A 9 -20.91 12.71 -17.24
CA LEU A 9 -20.81 11.57 -16.32
C LEU A 9 -21.98 11.51 -15.33
N SER A 10 -22.67 12.64 -15.05
CA SER A 10 -23.83 12.67 -14.16
C SER A 10 -25.06 11.96 -14.73
N THR A 11 -25.04 11.62 -16.02
CA THR A 11 -26.13 10.89 -16.69
C THR A 11 -26.01 9.36 -16.60
N PHE A 12 -24.92 8.85 -16.03
CA PHE A 12 -24.70 7.42 -15.85
C PHE A 12 -25.17 6.97 -14.47
N ASP A 13 -25.69 5.76 -14.38
CA ASP A 13 -26.06 5.15 -13.10
C ASP A 13 -24.82 4.86 -12.23
N VAL A 14 -23.71 4.43 -12.88
CA VAL A 14 -22.45 4.06 -12.21
C VAL A 14 -21.25 4.57 -12.99
N VAL A 15 -20.29 5.16 -12.28
CA VAL A 15 -18.96 5.50 -12.80
C VAL A 15 -17.90 4.76 -12.00
N TRP A 16 -17.02 4.00 -12.67
CA TRP A 16 -15.93 3.28 -12.05
C TRP A 16 -14.67 4.13 -11.96
N LEU A 17 -14.30 4.55 -10.75
CA LEU A 17 -13.02 5.18 -10.47
C LEU A 17 -11.94 4.11 -10.37
N ARG A 18 -11.35 3.75 -11.50
CA ARG A 18 -10.26 2.77 -11.62
C ARG A 18 -9.08 3.33 -12.40
N GLN A 19 -8.79 4.58 -12.14
CA GLN A 19 -7.64 5.26 -12.74
C GLN A 19 -6.33 4.55 -12.33
N ASP A 20 -5.44 4.33 -13.28
CA ASP A 20 -4.11 3.82 -13.01
C ASP A 20 -3.22 4.88 -12.36
N PRO A 21 -2.22 4.48 -11.56
CA PRO A 21 -1.20 5.41 -11.03
C PRO A 21 -0.55 6.23 -12.17
N PRO A 22 0.05 7.38 -11.86
CA PRO A 22 0.50 7.82 -10.52
C PRO A 22 -0.62 8.43 -9.66
N PHE A 23 -0.50 8.27 -8.34
CA PHE A 23 -1.36 8.95 -7.37
C PHE A 23 -0.78 10.35 -7.10
N ASP A 24 -1.15 11.28 -7.96
CA ASP A 24 -0.64 12.65 -8.02
C ASP A 24 -1.80 13.67 -7.95
N MET A 25 -1.49 14.95 -8.19
CA MET A 25 -2.53 15.98 -8.18
C MET A 25 -3.55 15.82 -9.31
N GLY A 26 -3.19 15.21 -10.43
CA GLY A 26 -4.14 14.87 -11.49
C GLY A 26 -5.14 13.82 -11.00
N TYR A 27 -4.65 12.79 -10.34
CA TYR A 27 -5.48 11.77 -9.70
C TYR A 27 -6.41 12.38 -8.63
N ILE A 28 -5.86 13.20 -7.74
CA ILE A 28 -6.63 13.89 -6.69
C ILE A 28 -7.69 14.79 -7.28
N THR A 29 -7.36 15.54 -8.34
CA THR A 29 -8.32 16.41 -9.04
C THR A 29 -9.49 15.60 -9.61
N THR A 30 -9.21 14.44 -10.24
CA THR A 30 -10.26 13.54 -10.74
C THR A 30 -11.19 13.11 -9.60
N THR A 31 -10.66 12.79 -8.41
CA THR A 31 -11.52 12.42 -7.27
C THR A 31 -12.42 13.57 -6.82
N HIS A 32 -11.93 14.82 -6.85
CA HIS A 32 -12.75 15.97 -6.52
C HIS A 32 -13.86 16.23 -7.54
N LEU A 33 -13.58 16.07 -8.83
CA LEU A 33 -14.58 16.20 -9.89
C LEU A 33 -15.66 15.12 -9.78
N LEU A 34 -15.27 13.88 -9.48
CA LEU A 34 -16.21 12.79 -9.28
C LEU A 34 -17.08 12.95 -8.02
N ASP A 35 -16.58 13.62 -6.98
CA ASP A 35 -17.41 13.96 -5.81
C ASP A 35 -18.60 14.88 -6.19
N MET A 36 -18.46 15.70 -7.24
CA MET A 36 -19.50 16.63 -7.65
C MET A 36 -20.74 15.97 -8.25
N ILE A 37 -20.62 14.73 -8.69
CA ILE A 37 -21.72 13.97 -9.32
C ILE A 37 -22.29 12.86 -8.41
N LYS A 38 -21.81 12.72 -7.19
CA LYS A 38 -22.21 11.62 -6.28
C LYS A 38 -23.68 11.61 -5.89
N ASP A 39 -24.36 12.76 -5.99
CA ASP A 39 -25.79 12.85 -5.67
C ASP A 39 -26.68 12.22 -6.77
N THR A 40 -26.16 12.08 -7.97
CA THR A 40 -26.89 11.56 -9.14
C THR A 40 -26.31 10.25 -9.66
N THR A 41 -25.04 9.97 -9.39
CA THR A 41 -24.28 8.85 -9.97
C THR A 41 -23.55 8.08 -8.88
N LEU A 42 -23.68 6.76 -8.86
CA LEU A 42 -22.90 5.92 -7.98
C LEU A 42 -21.43 5.86 -8.48
N VAL A 43 -20.53 6.54 -7.77
CA VAL A 43 -19.10 6.47 -8.08
C VAL A 43 -18.41 5.38 -7.28
N VAL A 44 -17.83 4.38 -7.95
CA VAL A 44 -17.09 3.24 -7.38
C VAL A 44 -15.66 3.23 -7.94
N ASN A 45 -14.65 3.34 -7.15
CA ASN A 45 -14.54 3.51 -5.68
C ASN A 45 -14.98 4.93 -5.26
N ASP A 46 -15.42 5.06 -4.00
CA ASP A 46 -15.82 6.38 -3.49
C ASP A 46 -14.62 7.34 -3.49
N PRO A 47 -14.74 8.51 -4.19
CA PRO A 47 -13.63 9.44 -4.36
C PRO A 47 -13.06 10.00 -3.06
N PHE A 48 -13.93 10.23 -2.06
CA PHE A 48 -13.49 10.70 -0.74
C PHE A 48 -12.51 9.73 -0.08
N TRP A 49 -12.87 8.44 -0.04
CA TRP A 49 -12.05 7.41 0.59
C TRP A 49 -10.76 7.16 -0.18
N VAL A 50 -10.82 7.17 -1.51
CA VAL A 50 -9.64 6.99 -2.37
C VAL A 50 -8.57 8.05 -2.09
N ARG A 51 -8.93 9.33 -2.00
CA ARG A 51 -7.94 10.40 -1.78
C ARG A 51 -7.53 10.56 -0.32
N ASN A 52 -8.42 10.28 0.65
CA ASN A 52 -8.15 10.53 2.06
C ASN A 52 -7.46 9.35 2.79
N TYR A 53 -7.42 8.18 2.15
CA TYR A 53 -6.80 6.98 2.71
C TYR A 53 -5.73 6.39 1.78
N PRO A 54 -4.67 7.15 1.47
CA PRO A 54 -3.58 6.64 0.64
C PRO A 54 -2.90 5.47 1.35
N GLU A 55 -2.72 4.40 0.60
CA GLU A 55 -2.30 3.07 1.03
C GLU A 55 -1.16 3.05 2.07
N LYS A 56 -0.09 3.82 1.81
CA LYS A 56 1.10 3.79 2.68
C LYS A 56 0.98 4.71 3.92
N LEU A 57 0.06 5.67 3.90
CA LEU A 57 -0.22 6.52 5.07
C LEU A 57 -1.27 5.89 5.97
N LEU A 58 -2.24 5.18 5.40
CA LEU A 58 -3.27 4.50 6.17
C LEU A 58 -2.67 3.52 7.20
N VAL A 59 -1.58 2.83 6.84
CA VAL A 59 -0.91 1.88 7.74
C VAL A 59 -0.42 2.52 9.05
N LEU A 60 -0.16 3.83 9.08
CA LEU A 60 0.27 4.54 10.28
C LEU A 60 -0.83 4.61 11.36
N GLN A 61 -2.08 4.37 11.00
CA GLN A 61 -3.19 4.27 11.95
C GLN A 61 -3.25 2.91 12.65
N PHE A 62 -2.48 1.92 12.17
CA PHE A 62 -2.46 0.55 12.65
C PHE A 62 -1.04 0.13 13.07
N GLN A 63 -0.44 0.92 13.96
CA GLN A 63 0.97 0.73 14.35
C GLN A 63 1.24 -0.65 14.97
N ASP A 64 0.27 -1.22 15.67
CA ASP A 64 0.38 -2.56 16.27
C ASP A 64 0.37 -3.69 15.21
N LEU A 65 -0.06 -3.39 14.00
CA LEU A 65 -0.18 -4.34 12.89
C LEU A 65 0.89 -4.16 11.81
N THR A 66 1.74 -3.14 11.96
CA THR A 66 2.76 -2.79 10.97
C THR A 66 4.16 -2.85 11.59
N PRO A 67 5.20 -3.16 10.81
CA PRO A 67 6.55 -3.00 11.31
C PRO A 67 6.79 -1.53 11.69
N PRO A 68 7.76 -1.24 12.57
CA PRO A 68 8.18 0.12 12.82
C PRO A 68 8.30 0.89 11.51
N THR A 69 7.57 1.99 11.41
CA THR A 69 7.40 2.77 10.17
C THR A 69 7.58 4.25 10.47
N MET A 70 8.31 4.94 9.61
CA MET A 70 8.52 6.38 9.67
C MET A 70 8.27 7.00 8.31
N VAL A 71 7.71 8.20 8.31
CA VAL A 71 7.61 9.07 7.14
C VAL A 71 8.38 10.35 7.43
N ALA A 72 9.43 10.64 6.67
CA ALA A 72 10.30 11.80 6.89
C ALA A 72 10.88 12.33 5.58
N ARG A 73 11.27 13.63 5.62
CA ARG A 73 11.99 14.28 4.52
C ARG A 73 13.45 14.47 4.84
N ASP A 74 13.79 14.67 6.10
CA ASP A 74 15.14 14.99 6.49
C ASP A 74 15.99 13.73 6.65
N LEU A 75 17.25 13.85 6.24
CA LEU A 75 18.18 12.72 6.23
C LEU A 75 18.57 12.26 7.64
N ASP A 76 18.61 13.15 8.61
CA ASP A 76 19.07 12.80 9.96
C ASP A 76 18.01 12.00 10.71
N THR A 77 16.73 12.30 10.49
CA THR A 77 15.62 11.47 10.98
C THR A 77 15.67 10.06 10.36
N LEU A 78 15.91 9.95 9.06
CA LEU A 78 16.06 8.65 8.39
C LEU A 78 17.28 7.86 8.91
N ARG A 79 18.40 8.54 9.17
CA ARG A 79 19.60 7.92 9.78
C ARG A 79 19.31 7.39 11.19
N SER A 80 18.63 8.20 11.99
CA SER A 80 18.27 7.83 13.38
C SER A 80 17.37 6.60 13.41
N PHE A 81 16.34 6.56 12.57
CA PHE A 81 15.45 5.42 12.45
C PHE A 81 16.19 4.14 12.02
N ARG A 82 17.07 4.25 11.03
CA ARG A 82 17.88 3.10 10.61
C ARG A 82 18.85 2.64 11.70
N ALA A 83 19.47 3.56 12.45
CA ALA A 83 20.36 3.22 13.56
C ALA A 83 19.63 2.43 14.64
N GLU A 84 18.36 2.75 14.92
CA GLU A 84 17.53 2.07 15.90
C GLU A 84 17.05 0.70 15.43
N HIS A 85 16.66 0.58 14.15
CA HIS A 85 15.97 -0.60 13.66
C HIS A 85 16.81 -1.57 12.80
N GLY A 86 18.05 -1.20 12.46
CA GLY A 86 18.98 -2.02 11.66
C GLY A 86 18.65 -2.01 10.18
N ASP A 87 18.41 -3.19 9.58
CA ASP A 87 18.00 -3.29 8.18
C ASP A 87 16.63 -2.66 7.97
N VAL A 88 16.50 -1.84 6.94
CA VAL A 88 15.27 -1.11 6.63
C VAL A 88 14.94 -1.17 5.14
N ILE A 89 13.68 -0.90 4.83
CA ILE A 89 13.18 -0.63 3.48
C ILE A 89 12.92 0.85 3.34
N LEU A 90 13.52 1.49 2.34
CA LEU A 90 13.25 2.87 1.93
C LEU A 90 12.45 2.84 0.62
N LYS A 91 11.40 3.64 0.53
CA LYS A 91 10.53 3.69 -0.66
C LYS A 91 9.81 5.04 -0.78
N PRO A 92 9.42 5.46 -2.00
CA PRO A 92 8.61 6.65 -2.19
C PRO A 92 7.21 6.42 -1.61
N LEU A 93 6.61 7.50 -1.09
CA LEU A 93 5.31 7.43 -0.44
C LEU A 93 4.19 7.03 -1.41
N TYR A 94 4.20 7.58 -2.61
CA TYR A 94 3.16 7.35 -3.63
C TYR A 94 3.62 6.45 -4.79
N GLY A 95 4.73 5.72 -4.63
CA GLY A 95 5.19 4.73 -5.62
C GLY A 95 4.31 3.47 -5.63
N ASN A 96 4.26 2.80 -6.76
CA ASN A 96 3.48 1.58 -7.00
C ASN A 96 4.32 0.48 -7.65
N GLY A 97 3.81 -0.74 -7.74
CA GLY A 97 4.43 -1.85 -8.48
C GLY A 97 5.80 -2.32 -7.97
N GLY A 98 6.28 -1.83 -6.82
CA GLY A 98 7.62 -2.11 -6.30
C GLY A 98 8.71 -1.19 -6.84
N ALA A 99 8.37 -0.18 -7.65
CA ALA A 99 9.34 0.80 -8.13
C ALA A 99 9.88 1.66 -6.97
N GLY A 100 11.19 1.92 -6.99
CA GLY A 100 11.86 2.75 -5.98
C GLY A 100 11.92 2.15 -4.58
N VAL A 101 11.74 0.83 -4.44
CA VAL A 101 11.88 0.13 -3.16
C VAL A 101 13.32 -0.35 -2.99
N PHE A 102 13.98 0.14 -1.94
CA PHE A 102 15.37 -0.20 -1.62
C PHE A 102 15.48 -0.84 -0.25
N LYS A 103 16.15 -1.98 -0.18
CA LYS A 103 16.62 -2.53 1.08
C LYS A 103 17.97 -1.91 1.42
N LEU A 104 18.07 -1.33 2.59
CA LEU A 104 19.31 -0.79 3.16
C LEU A 104 19.70 -1.64 4.36
N VAL A 105 20.80 -2.37 4.25
CA VAL A 105 21.35 -3.13 5.38
C VAL A 105 22.05 -2.20 6.36
N GLN A 106 22.20 -2.63 7.58
CA GLN A 106 22.94 -1.87 8.59
C GLN A 106 24.36 -1.56 8.08
N GLY A 107 24.78 -0.30 8.12
CA GLY A 107 26.09 0.12 7.61
C GLY A 107 26.15 0.48 6.11
N ASP A 108 25.09 0.24 5.34
CA ASP A 108 25.03 0.66 3.93
C ASP A 108 25.23 2.18 3.77
N GLY A 109 26.20 2.58 2.95
CA GLY A 109 26.55 4.00 2.70
C GLY A 109 25.56 4.75 1.78
N ASN A 110 24.64 4.05 1.12
CA ASN A 110 23.84 4.64 0.03
C ASN A 110 22.64 5.47 0.50
N LEU A 111 22.34 5.52 1.79
CA LEU A 111 21.15 6.24 2.30
C LEU A 111 21.15 7.72 1.87
N ALA A 112 22.29 8.42 1.98
CA ALA A 112 22.39 9.83 1.61
C ALA A 112 22.17 10.03 0.10
N SER A 113 22.80 9.22 -0.73
CA SER A 113 22.66 9.29 -2.20
C SER A 113 21.23 8.98 -2.67
N LEU A 114 20.57 7.99 -2.03
CA LEU A 114 19.17 7.69 -2.32
C LEU A 114 18.24 8.83 -1.87
N HIS A 115 18.51 9.42 -0.72
CA HIS A 115 17.76 10.58 -0.26
C HIS A 115 17.87 11.76 -1.24
N GLU A 116 19.08 12.08 -1.71
CA GLU A 116 19.33 13.12 -2.71
C GLU A 116 18.61 12.81 -4.04
N LEU A 117 18.69 11.55 -4.50
CA LEU A 117 18.01 11.11 -5.71
C LEU A 117 16.49 11.33 -5.62
N PHE A 118 15.86 10.88 -4.53
CA PHE A 118 14.44 11.05 -4.34
C PHE A 118 14.03 12.52 -4.16
N ALA A 119 14.81 13.30 -3.42
CA ALA A 119 14.57 14.74 -3.24
C ALA A 119 14.66 15.53 -4.55
N GLY A 120 15.47 15.06 -5.51
CA GLY A 120 15.56 15.63 -6.86
C GLY A 120 14.38 15.29 -7.77
N ILE A 121 13.69 14.18 -7.51
CA ILE A 121 12.57 13.70 -8.33
C ILE A 121 11.22 14.13 -7.74
N ASN A 122 11.07 14.03 -6.43
CA ASN A 122 9.80 14.21 -5.73
C ASN A 122 9.90 15.24 -4.60
N ARG A 123 8.78 15.89 -4.31
CA ARG A 123 8.66 16.79 -3.15
C ARG A 123 8.10 16.10 -1.91
N GLU A 124 7.57 14.92 -2.06
CA GLU A 124 6.93 14.14 -1.00
C GLU A 124 7.98 13.54 -0.06
N PRO A 125 7.62 13.32 1.22
CA PRO A 125 8.48 12.58 2.12
C PRO A 125 8.68 11.13 1.65
N LEU A 126 9.72 10.51 2.18
CA LEU A 126 9.98 9.09 2.01
C LEU A 126 9.37 8.30 3.18
N ILE A 127 8.97 7.07 2.90
CA ILE A 127 8.61 6.12 3.95
C ILE A 127 9.75 5.13 4.16
N MET A 128 10.13 4.96 5.42
CA MET A 128 11.11 3.97 5.86
C MET A 128 10.46 2.99 6.82
N GLN A 129 10.71 1.71 6.64
CA GLN A 129 10.15 0.64 7.46
C GLN A 129 11.24 -0.35 7.86
N LYS A 130 11.15 -0.90 9.09
CA LYS A 130 12.01 -2.00 9.49
C LYS A 130 11.87 -3.17 8.51
N PHE A 131 12.99 -3.72 8.05
CA PHE A 131 12.96 -4.88 7.17
C PHE A 131 12.54 -6.14 7.93
N LEU A 132 11.62 -6.88 7.35
CA LEU A 132 11.16 -8.17 7.86
C LEU A 132 11.77 -9.31 7.04
N PRO A 133 12.69 -10.10 7.57
CA PRO A 133 13.33 -11.20 6.82
C PRO A 133 12.35 -12.24 6.28
N ALA A 134 11.19 -12.38 6.93
CA ALA A 134 10.13 -13.31 6.53
C ALA A 134 9.59 -13.05 5.12
N VAL A 135 9.77 -11.84 4.56
CA VAL A 135 9.35 -11.51 3.19
C VAL A 135 9.98 -12.42 2.14
N SER A 136 11.14 -13.02 2.43
CA SER A 136 11.77 -14.01 1.54
C SER A 136 10.90 -15.24 1.28
N LYS A 137 9.97 -15.55 2.19
CA LYS A 137 8.98 -16.63 2.05
C LYS A 137 7.70 -16.18 1.34
N GLY A 138 7.64 -14.91 0.95
CA GLY A 138 6.51 -14.27 0.30
C GLY A 138 5.75 -13.32 1.21
N ASP A 139 4.87 -12.55 0.58
CA ASP A 139 3.86 -11.75 1.24
C ASP A 139 2.46 -12.26 0.86
N LYS A 140 1.58 -12.34 1.84
CA LYS A 140 0.21 -12.79 1.61
C LYS A 140 -0.68 -11.60 1.23
N ARG A 141 -1.40 -11.75 0.11
CA ARG A 141 -2.49 -10.87 -0.25
C ARG A 141 -3.82 -11.55 0.08
N VAL A 142 -4.54 -11.00 1.03
CA VAL A 142 -5.88 -11.47 1.41
C VAL A 142 -6.92 -10.60 0.70
N ILE A 143 -7.91 -11.23 0.10
CA ILE A 143 -9.03 -10.57 -0.56
C ILE A 143 -10.22 -10.64 0.39
N LEU A 144 -10.81 -9.48 0.64
CA LEU A 144 -12.03 -9.36 1.47
C LEU A 144 -13.21 -8.95 0.59
N VAL A 145 -14.37 -9.50 0.87
CA VAL A 145 -15.66 -9.06 0.33
C VAL A 145 -16.58 -8.82 1.53
N ASP A 146 -17.13 -7.63 1.63
CA ASP A 146 -17.95 -7.20 2.78
C ASP A 146 -17.27 -7.41 4.15
N GLY A 147 -15.94 -7.25 4.20
CA GLY A 147 -15.14 -7.45 5.41
C GLY A 147 -14.75 -8.91 5.68
N GLU A 148 -15.30 -9.87 4.95
CA GLU A 148 -15.00 -11.29 5.11
C GLU A 148 -13.89 -11.75 4.18
N PRO A 149 -12.89 -12.51 4.65
CA PRO A 149 -11.81 -13.02 3.83
C PRO A 149 -12.30 -14.15 2.92
N VAL A 150 -12.29 -13.91 1.61
CA VAL A 150 -12.76 -14.86 0.60
C VAL A 150 -11.63 -15.63 -0.10
N GLY A 151 -10.39 -15.18 0.05
CA GLY A 151 -9.25 -15.86 -0.55
C GLY A 151 -7.93 -15.17 -0.25
N ALA A 152 -6.84 -15.89 -0.48
CA ALA A 152 -5.50 -15.36 -0.35
C ALA A 152 -4.55 -15.94 -1.39
N ILE A 153 -3.54 -15.15 -1.75
CA ILE A 153 -2.38 -15.59 -2.52
C ILE A 153 -1.10 -15.22 -1.76
N ASN A 154 -0.11 -16.08 -1.81
CA ASN A 154 1.23 -15.78 -1.37
C ASN A 154 2.06 -15.34 -2.60
N ARG A 155 2.67 -14.16 -2.56
CA ARG A 155 3.54 -13.67 -3.61
C ARG A 155 4.98 -13.90 -3.20
N VAL A 156 5.62 -14.88 -3.83
CA VAL A 156 6.99 -15.27 -3.49
C VAL A 156 7.97 -14.49 -4.37
N PRO A 157 8.95 -13.78 -3.78
CA PRO A 157 9.97 -13.05 -4.54
C PRO A 157 10.75 -13.96 -5.48
N ALA A 158 11.24 -13.41 -6.59
CA ALA A 158 12.23 -14.09 -7.41
C ALA A 158 13.55 -14.31 -6.63
N ALA A 159 14.36 -15.28 -7.05
CA ALA A 159 15.64 -15.55 -6.41
C ALA A 159 16.55 -14.29 -6.44
N GLY A 160 17.03 -13.88 -5.28
CA GLY A 160 17.86 -12.67 -5.12
C GLY A 160 17.09 -11.35 -5.07
N GLU A 161 15.76 -11.38 -5.19
CA GLU A 161 14.90 -10.20 -5.09
C GLU A 161 14.27 -10.13 -3.69
N THR A 162 14.08 -8.91 -3.18
CA THR A 162 13.38 -8.68 -1.91
C THR A 162 11.92 -8.26 -2.10
N ARG A 163 11.56 -7.87 -3.32
CA ARG A 163 10.20 -7.41 -3.66
C ARG A 163 9.36 -8.58 -4.16
N SER A 164 8.17 -8.73 -3.60
CA SER A 164 7.22 -9.80 -3.96
C SER A 164 6.24 -9.41 -5.06
N ASN A 165 6.34 -8.17 -5.58
CA ASN A 165 5.42 -7.68 -6.61
C ASN A 165 5.54 -8.52 -7.89
N MET A 166 4.41 -8.90 -8.48
CA MET A 166 4.40 -9.68 -9.74
C MET A 166 5.05 -8.93 -10.91
N HIS A 167 4.98 -7.59 -10.92
CA HIS A 167 5.65 -6.76 -11.94
C HIS A 167 7.18 -6.87 -11.94
N VAL A 168 7.77 -7.28 -10.83
CA VAL A 168 9.22 -7.50 -10.69
C VAL A 168 9.58 -8.99 -10.57
N GLY A 169 8.72 -9.88 -11.06
CA GLY A 169 8.99 -11.30 -11.13
C GLY A 169 8.53 -12.13 -9.93
N GLY A 170 7.78 -11.55 -9.00
CA GLY A 170 7.13 -12.29 -7.91
C GLY A 170 6.14 -13.31 -8.47
N ARG A 171 6.13 -14.53 -7.90
CA ARG A 171 5.25 -15.63 -8.33
C ARG A 171 4.10 -15.78 -7.35
N PRO A 172 2.82 -15.80 -7.83
CA PRO A 172 1.68 -16.07 -6.98
C PRO A 172 1.60 -17.57 -6.68
N GLU A 173 1.42 -17.92 -5.43
CA GLU A 173 1.14 -19.28 -4.98
C GLU A 173 -0.19 -19.28 -4.23
N LYS A 174 -1.00 -20.31 -4.45
CA LYS A 174 -2.24 -20.49 -3.69
C LYS A 174 -1.89 -20.74 -2.24
N VAL A 175 -2.56 -20.06 -1.32
CA VAL A 175 -2.40 -20.25 0.11
C VAL A 175 -3.77 -20.35 0.77
N GLU A 176 -3.89 -21.22 1.76
CA GLU A 176 -5.08 -21.26 2.60
C GLU A 176 -5.05 -20.12 3.60
N LEU A 177 -6.22 -19.61 3.92
CA LEU A 177 -6.41 -18.70 5.03
C LEU A 177 -6.20 -19.50 6.31
N THR A 178 -5.04 -19.32 6.94
CA THR A 178 -4.77 -19.90 8.25
C THR A 178 -5.36 -19.01 9.33
N ASP A 179 -5.83 -19.63 10.41
CA ASP A 179 -6.28 -18.90 11.60
C ASP A 179 -5.18 -17.89 12.03
N HIS A 180 -5.58 -16.70 12.45
CA HIS A 180 -4.75 -15.50 12.70
C HIS A 180 -3.60 -15.67 13.70
N ARG A 181 -3.30 -16.88 14.15
CA ARG A 181 -2.34 -17.21 15.19
C ARG A 181 -0.95 -17.58 14.70
N ALA A 182 -0.71 -17.59 13.39
CA ALA A 182 0.62 -17.92 12.89
C ALA A 182 1.54 -16.68 13.02
N PRO A 183 2.63 -16.77 13.80
CA PRO A 183 3.63 -15.72 13.82
C PRO A 183 4.29 -15.61 12.44
N TYR A 184 4.57 -14.40 11.99
CA TYR A 184 5.33 -14.09 10.77
C TYR A 184 4.60 -14.22 9.43
N THR A 185 3.51 -13.54 9.24
CA THR A 185 2.95 -13.35 7.90
C THR A 185 2.77 -11.88 7.60
N SER A 186 3.39 -11.44 6.50
CA SER A 186 3.04 -10.15 5.89
C SER A 186 1.61 -10.25 5.36
N TRP A 187 0.72 -9.39 5.82
CA TRP A 187 -0.66 -9.35 5.33
C TRP A 187 -0.84 -8.10 4.49
N MET A 188 -1.40 -8.28 3.32
CA MET A 188 -1.97 -7.20 2.56
C MET A 188 -3.47 -7.46 2.46
N VAL A 189 -4.26 -6.61 3.09
CA VAL A 189 -5.71 -6.62 2.94
C VAL A 189 -6.05 -5.80 1.71
N VAL A 190 -6.62 -6.43 0.70
CA VAL A 190 -7.18 -5.75 -0.46
C VAL A 190 -8.69 -5.79 -0.30
N THR A 191 -9.28 -4.67 -0.01
CA THR A 191 -10.72 -4.47 -0.15
C THR A 191 -11.03 -4.17 -1.62
N SER A 192 -12.27 -4.30 -2.05
CA SER A 192 -12.68 -3.90 -3.40
C SER A 192 -12.36 -2.44 -3.73
N SER A 193 -12.02 -1.64 -2.72
CA SER A 193 -11.85 -0.19 -2.81
C SER A 193 -10.48 0.34 -2.38
N ALA A 194 -9.72 -0.41 -1.57
CA ALA A 194 -8.41 0.00 -1.12
C ALA A 194 -7.55 -1.21 -0.76
N ALA A 195 -6.24 -1.12 -1.02
CA ALA A 195 -5.27 -2.11 -0.56
C ALA A 195 -4.64 -1.62 0.75
N VAL A 196 -4.83 -2.36 1.83
CA VAL A 196 -4.15 -2.11 3.11
C VAL A 196 -3.05 -3.16 3.27
N TYR A 197 -1.82 -2.68 3.39
CA TYR A 197 -0.66 -3.55 3.65
C TYR A 197 -0.42 -3.61 5.15
N CYS A 198 -0.62 -4.77 5.73
CA CYS A 198 -0.19 -5.05 7.08
C CYS A 198 0.95 -6.07 7.03
N THR A 199 2.14 -5.68 7.48
CA THR A 199 3.28 -6.58 7.66
C THR A 199 3.62 -6.56 9.15
N GLY A 200 3.43 -7.67 9.86
CA GLY A 200 3.73 -7.75 11.29
C GLY A 200 3.55 -9.14 11.88
N GLU A 201 4.22 -9.34 13.02
CA GLU A 201 3.91 -10.44 13.92
C GLU A 201 2.61 -10.11 14.65
N TYR A 202 1.57 -10.90 14.46
CA TYR A 202 0.32 -10.73 15.17
C TYR A 202 0.38 -11.46 16.53
N GLY A 203 0.42 -10.70 17.61
CA GLY A 203 0.12 -11.23 18.94
C GLY A 203 -1.39 -11.44 19.07
N SER A 204 -1.77 -12.53 19.71
CA SER A 204 -3.10 -13.10 19.87
C SER A 204 -4.16 -12.16 20.45
N ARG A 205 -4.72 -11.24 19.66
CA ARG A 205 -5.96 -10.56 19.99
C ARG A 205 -6.95 -10.71 18.84
N THR A 206 -7.85 -11.65 19.00
CA THR A 206 -8.89 -12.01 18.03
C THR A 206 -10.12 -11.09 18.02
N SER A 207 -10.07 -9.95 18.74
CA SER A 207 -11.19 -9.02 18.83
C SER A 207 -11.01 -7.70 18.10
N ASP A 208 -9.79 -7.44 17.56
CA ASP A 208 -9.44 -6.15 16.96
C ASP A 208 -9.08 -6.26 15.46
N VAL A 209 -9.66 -7.22 14.77
CA VAL A 209 -9.80 -7.13 13.32
C VAL A 209 -10.60 -5.87 13.08
N VAL A 210 -9.95 -4.85 12.52
CA VAL A 210 -10.48 -3.53 12.17
C VAL A 210 -11.94 -3.42 12.51
N PRO A 211 -12.34 -2.62 13.52
CA PRO A 211 -13.74 -2.48 13.81
C PRO A 211 -14.40 -2.28 12.47
N SER A 212 -15.38 -3.08 12.15
CA SER A 212 -16.18 -2.94 10.95
C SER A 212 -16.84 -1.56 11.03
N HIS A 213 -16.08 -0.51 10.81
CA HIS A 213 -16.67 0.66 10.24
C HIS A 213 -17.17 0.12 8.93
N ARG A 214 -18.44 -0.24 8.95
CA ARG A 214 -19.19 -0.51 7.75
C ARG A 214 -18.79 0.62 6.81
N LEU A 215 -17.85 0.33 5.93
CA LEU A 215 -17.78 1.00 4.66
C LEU A 215 -19.00 0.45 3.95
N SER A 216 -20.18 0.95 4.35
CA SER A 216 -21.39 0.79 3.57
C SER A 216 -21.17 1.63 2.35
N PHE A 217 -20.83 0.95 1.28
CA PHE A 217 -20.85 1.46 -0.07
C PHE A 217 -22.27 1.46 -0.56
#